data_c93a06bf09244dc6d1d15140d2b7e484
#
_entry.id   c93a06bf09244dc6d1d15140d2b7e484
#
_cell.length_a   1.000
_cell.length_b   1.000
_cell.length_c   1.000
_cell.angle_alpha   90.00
_cell.angle_beta   90.00
_cell.angle_gamma   90.00
#
_symmetry.space_group_name_H-M   'P 1'
#
loop_
_entity.id
_entity.type
_entity.pdbx_description
1 polymer ?
#
loop_
_entity_poly.entity_id
_entity_poly.type
_entity_poly.pdbx_seq_one_letter_code
_entity_poly.pdbx_strand_id
1 'polypeptide(L)'
;ASYFRALGKGQKYGLSARGLAIDTALQTGEEFPIFKEFWLRKPTKRSDSIKIYALLDSPSVAGAYKFEIIPGKNTIVDVDAFLYPRKKITKLGVAPLTSMFLFGENTKNRFDDHRPEVHDSDGLLIHNGNDEWLWRPLDNSKYLRISSFEDNNPKGFGLLQRDDNREHYLDFEAYYEQRPSVWVQPQGNWGKGMVQLVEIPSIQEIHDNIVAYWVPEEEI
;
A
#
# COMPACT_ATOMS: atom_id res chain seq x y z
N ALA A 1 2.29 4.26 12.21
CA ALA A 1 1.21 4.20 11.21
C ALA A 1 0.23 3.08 11.53
N SER A 2 -1.02 3.24 11.10
CA SER A 2 -2.05 2.21 11.21
C SER A 2 -2.02 1.31 9.99
N TYR A 3 -1.45 0.14 10.14
CA TYR A 3 -1.38 -0.87 9.09
C TYR A 3 -2.50 -1.90 9.22
N PHE A 4 -2.96 -2.40 8.07
CA PHE A 4 -3.73 -3.63 8.03
C PHE A 4 -3.24 -4.53 6.89
N ARG A 5 -3.33 -5.82 7.11
CA ARG A 5 -2.88 -6.86 6.19
C ARG A 5 -3.92 -7.95 6.12
N ALA A 6 -4.10 -8.50 4.93
CA ALA A 6 -4.91 -9.68 4.70
C ALA A 6 -4.15 -10.61 3.77
N LEU A 7 -4.18 -11.90 4.07
CA LEU A 7 -3.51 -12.93 3.28
C LEU A 7 -4.52 -13.75 2.49
N GLY A 8 -4.16 -14.12 1.28
CA GLY A 8 -4.78 -15.22 0.56
C GLY A 8 -4.28 -16.57 1.08
N LYS A 9 -4.92 -17.64 0.62
CA LYS A 9 -4.54 -18.99 1.02
C LYS A 9 -3.11 -19.34 0.58
N GLY A 10 -2.27 -19.71 1.53
CA GLY A 10 -0.89 -20.13 1.29
C GLY A 10 0.14 -19.01 1.18
N GLN A 11 -0.28 -17.76 1.35
CA GLN A 11 0.62 -16.59 1.30
C GLN A 11 1.25 -16.27 2.66
N LYS A 12 2.38 -15.56 2.61
CA LYS A 12 3.10 -15.01 3.77
C LYS A 12 2.90 -13.50 3.85
N TYR A 13 3.17 -12.90 5.00
CA TYR A 13 3.10 -11.45 5.16
C TYR A 13 4.19 -10.76 4.32
N GLY A 14 3.80 -9.77 3.56
CA GLY A 14 4.64 -8.87 2.78
C GLY A 14 4.18 -7.43 2.99
N LEU A 15 3.83 -6.77 1.89
CA LEU A 15 3.35 -5.39 1.92
C LEU A 15 2.10 -5.21 2.79
N SER A 16 1.83 -3.96 3.16
CA SER A 16 0.69 -3.56 4.01
C SER A 16 -0.12 -2.48 3.35
N ALA A 17 -1.42 -2.42 3.66
CA ALA A 17 -2.21 -1.22 3.50
C ALA A 17 -2.17 -0.37 4.78
N ARG A 18 -2.26 0.94 4.64
CA ARG A 18 -2.41 1.89 5.75
C ARG A 18 -3.81 2.47 5.79
N GLY A 19 -4.25 2.94 6.94
CA GLY A 19 -5.49 3.70 7.05
C GLY A 19 -5.44 4.98 6.21
N LEU A 20 -4.38 5.78 6.38
CA LEU A 20 -4.20 7.06 5.70
C LEU A 20 -2.71 7.42 5.65
N ALA A 21 -2.32 8.20 4.65
CA ALA A 21 -1.00 8.84 4.56
C ALA A 21 -1.16 10.36 4.61
N ILE A 22 -0.43 11.03 5.50
CA ILE A 22 -0.48 12.48 5.65
C ILE A 22 0.93 13.03 5.57
N ASP A 23 1.14 13.94 4.61
CA ASP A 23 2.40 14.65 4.38
C ASP A 23 3.61 13.72 4.19
N THR A 24 3.37 12.51 3.66
CA THR A 24 4.43 11.53 3.38
C THR A 24 5.50 12.11 2.47
N ALA A 25 6.76 11.97 2.88
CA ALA A 25 7.95 12.46 2.19
C ALA A 25 8.01 14.00 2.02
N LEU A 26 7.26 14.76 2.80
CA LEU A 26 7.45 16.20 2.88
C LEU A 26 8.56 16.56 3.88
N GLN A 27 9.22 17.70 3.66
CA GLN A 27 10.27 18.21 4.56
C GLN A 27 9.75 18.56 5.96
N THR A 28 8.46 18.88 6.07
CA THR A 28 7.76 19.17 7.33
C THR A 28 7.59 17.94 8.23
N GLY A 29 7.82 16.75 7.68
CA GLY A 29 7.63 15.47 8.33
C GLY A 29 6.28 14.84 8.06
N GLU A 30 6.22 13.51 8.10
CA GLU A 30 5.00 12.73 7.93
C GLU A 30 4.21 12.65 9.24
N GLU A 31 2.90 12.82 9.15
CA GLU A 31 2.00 12.54 10.26
C GLU A 31 1.48 11.09 10.15
N PHE A 32 1.51 10.37 11.27
CA PHE A 32 1.10 8.96 11.33
C PHE A 32 -0.21 8.78 12.10
N PRO A 33 -1.38 8.78 11.42
CA PRO A 33 -2.64 8.45 12.06
C PRO A 33 -2.60 7.03 12.66
N ILE A 34 -3.31 6.84 13.76
CA ILE A 34 -3.39 5.55 14.45
C ILE A 34 -4.85 5.10 14.60
N PHE A 35 -5.10 3.79 14.50
CA PHE A 35 -6.37 3.22 14.90
C PHE A 35 -6.38 3.07 16.43
N LYS A 36 -7.25 3.83 17.09
CA LYS A 36 -7.37 3.85 18.56
C LYS A 36 -8.31 2.80 19.11
N GLU A 37 -9.38 2.54 18.41
CA GLU A 37 -10.44 1.65 18.85
C GLU A 37 -10.92 0.78 17.72
N PHE A 38 -11.32 -0.47 18.04
CA PHE A 38 -11.86 -1.43 17.10
C PHE A 38 -13.12 -2.07 17.65
N TRP A 39 -14.11 -2.28 16.80
CA TRP A 39 -15.33 -3.01 17.10
C TRP A 39 -15.49 -4.15 16.10
N LEU A 40 -15.45 -5.38 16.59
CA LEU A 40 -15.64 -6.57 15.76
C LEU A 40 -17.10 -7.01 15.84
N ARG A 41 -17.77 -7.03 14.69
CA ARG A 41 -19.11 -7.61 14.62
C ARG A 41 -19.01 -9.11 14.53
N LYS A 42 -19.51 -9.82 15.55
CA LYS A 42 -19.54 -11.28 15.55
C LYS A 42 -20.27 -11.80 14.31
N PRO A 43 -19.62 -12.59 13.43
CA PRO A 43 -20.29 -13.15 12.26
C PRO A 43 -21.34 -14.20 12.68
N THR A 44 -22.36 -14.38 11.85
CA THR A 44 -23.31 -15.50 12.01
C THR A 44 -22.67 -16.79 11.48
N LYS A 45 -23.26 -17.95 11.81
CA LYS A 45 -22.77 -19.26 11.31
C LYS A 45 -22.81 -19.40 9.77
N ARG A 46 -23.55 -18.50 9.08
CA ARG A 46 -23.69 -18.51 7.61
C ARG A 46 -22.93 -17.40 6.94
N SER A 47 -22.22 -16.56 7.71
CA SER A 47 -21.44 -15.46 7.14
C SER A 47 -20.14 -15.99 6.58
N ASP A 48 -19.79 -15.54 5.39
CA ASP A 48 -18.54 -15.74 4.68
C ASP A 48 -17.58 -14.54 4.84
N SER A 49 -18.02 -13.51 5.54
CA SER A 49 -17.23 -12.29 5.81
C SER A 49 -17.24 -11.90 7.28
N ILE A 50 -16.28 -11.07 7.68
CA ILE A 50 -16.24 -10.40 8.98
C ILE A 50 -16.23 -8.89 8.80
N LYS A 51 -16.98 -8.17 9.65
CA LYS A 51 -17.01 -6.70 9.67
C LYS A 51 -16.27 -6.18 10.89
N ILE A 52 -15.33 -5.25 10.63
CA ILE A 52 -14.57 -4.55 11.65
C ILE A 52 -14.80 -3.06 11.46
N TYR A 53 -15.14 -2.36 12.51
CA TYR A 53 -15.16 -0.91 12.55
C TYR A 53 -13.94 -0.42 13.30
N ALA A 54 -13.37 0.71 12.89
CA ALA A 54 -12.21 1.28 13.55
C ALA A 54 -12.29 2.81 13.61
N LEU A 55 -11.83 3.36 14.71
CA LEU A 55 -11.63 4.79 14.89
C LEU A 55 -10.16 5.14 14.62
N LEU A 56 -9.90 5.89 13.55
CA LEU A 56 -8.61 6.46 13.25
C LEU A 56 -8.53 7.86 13.86
N ASP A 57 -7.38 8.19 14.42
CA ASP A 57 -7.16 9.49 15.06
C ASP A 57 -5.72 9.99 14.83
N SER A 58 -5.62 11.29 14.61
CA SER A 58 -4.35 12.01 14.50
C SER A 58 -4.57 13.52 14.75
N PRO A 59 -3.50 14.32 14.88
CA PRO A 59 -3.62 15.77 15.04
C PRO A 59 -4.40 16.48 13.93
N SER A 60 -4.35 15.98 12.68
CA SER A 60 -4.95 16.64 11.52
C SER A 60 -6.32 16.08 11.14
N VAL A 61 -6.65 14.85 11.52
CA VAL A 61 -7.88 14.18 11.08
C VAL A 61 -8.34 13.12 12.05
N ALA A 62 -9.65 12.98 12.20
CA ALA A 62 -10.28 11.77 12.73
C ALA A 62 -10.92 10.99 11.57
N GLY A 63 -11.01 9.67 11.70
CA GLY A 63 -11.59 8.82 10.67
C GLY A 63 -12.43 7.69 11.24
N ALA A 64 -13.62 7.48 10.68
CA ALA A 64 -14.46 6.31 10.95
C ALA A 64 -14.31 5.33 9.80
N TYR A 65 -13.80 4.14 10.08
CA TYR A 65 -13.53 3.10 9.09
C TYR A 65 -14.45 1.90 9.30
N LYS A 66 -14.88 1.32 8.18
CA LYS A 66 -15.52 0.01 8.14
C LYS A 66 -14.73 -0.86 7.18
N PHE A 67 -14.35 -2.03 7.65
CA PHE A 67 -13.73 -3.09 6.85
C PHE A 67 -14.71 -4.26 6.75
N GLU A 68 -14.99 -4.73 5.54
CA GLU A 68 -15.62 -6.01 5.32
C GLU A 68 -14.60 -6.95 4.66
N ILE A 69 -14.20 -7.98 5.39
CA ILE A 69 -13.14 -8.90 4.98
C ILE A 69 -13.77 -10.20 4.53
N ILE A 70 -13.54 -10.55 3.28
CA ILE A 70 -13.99 -11.79 2.63
C ILE A 70 -12.76 -12.64 2.33
N PRO A 71 -12.51 -13.71 3.12
CA PRO A 71 -11.34 -14.56 2.93
C PRO A 71 -11.53 -15.46 1.69
N GLY A 72 -10.42 -15.80 1.03
CA GLY A 72 -10.46 -16.68 -0.14
C GLY A 72 -9.08 -17.02 -0.68
N LYS A 73 -9.02 -17.44 -1.93
CA LYS A 73 -7.76 -17.55 -2.68
C LYS A 73 -7.12 -16.15 -2.75
N ASN A 74 -7.93 -15.15 -3.09
CA ASN A 74 -7.66 -13.74 -2.90
C ASN A 74 -8.53 -13.27 -1.74
N THR A 75 -7.96 -12.59 -0.77
CA THR A 75 -8.74 -11.94 0.28
C THR A 75 -9.18 -10.57 -0.21
N ILE A 76 -10.49 -10.32 -0.15
CA ILE A 76 -11.08 -9.02 -0.49
C ILE A 76 -11.33 -8.25 0.80
N VAL A 77 -10.97 -6.98 0.81
CA VAL A 77 -11.25 -6.06 1.93
C VAL A 77 -11.98 -4.84 1.36
N ASP A 78 -13.30 -4.79 1.54
CA ASP A 78 -14.06 -3.58 1.24
C ASP A 78 -13.85 -2.57 2.36
N VAL A 79 -13.48 -1.35 2.01
CA VAL A 79 -13.14 -0.29 2.95
C VAL A 79 -14.02 0.93 2.71
N ASP A 80 -14.84 1.27 3.71
CA ASP A 80 -15.52 2.57 3.78
C ASP A 80 -14.79 3.44 4.79
N ALA A 81 -14.38 4.65 4.40
CA ALA A 81 -13.71 5.61 5.26
C ALA A 81 -14.43 6.97 5.22
N PHE A 82 -14.80 7.48 6.39
CA PHE A 82 -15.33 8.81 6.58
C PHE A 82 -14.30 9.64 7.34
N LEU A 83 -13.76 10.67 6.68
CA LEU A 83 -12.69 11.49 7.22
C LEU A 83 -13.24 12.83 7.71
N TYR A 84 -12.78 13.26 8.87
CA TYR A 84 -13.19 14.50 9.52
C TYR A 84 -11.92 15.35 9.79
N PRO A 85 -11.54 16.22 8.83
CA PRO A 85 -10.38 17.10 9.00
C PRO A 85 -10.55 18.03 10.20
N ARG A 86 -9.47 18.23 10.95
CA ARG A 86 -9.39 19.17 12.07
C ARG A 86 -8.63 20.44 11.71
N LYS A 87 -7.78 20.33 10.69
CA LYS A 87 -7.00 21.42 10.11
C LYS A 87 -6.65 21.10 8.67
N LYS A 88 -6.20 22.06 7.90
CA LYS A 88 -5.73 21.87 6.54
C LYS A 88 -4.61 20.82 6.50
N ILE A 89 -4.73 19.85 5.58
CA ILE A 89 -3.73 18.82 5.26
C ILE A 89 -3.07 19.23 3.95
N THR A 90 -1.74 19.31 3.93
CA THR A 90 -1.00 19.72 2.73
C THR A 90 -1.04 18.65 1.65
N LYS A 91 -0.85 17.39 2.06
CA LYS A 91 -0.90 16.25 1.14
C LYS A 91 -1.60 15.07 1.80
N LEU A 92 -2.78 14.73 1.30
CA LEU A 92 -3.53 13.57 1.73
C LEU A 92 -3.31 12.41 0.77
N GLY A 93 -2.86 11.28 1.29
CA GLY A 93 -2.76 10.02 0.54
C GLY A 93 -3.86 9.05 0.96
N VAL A 94 -4.73 8.71 0.01
CA VAL A 94 -5.86 7.79 0.17
C VAL A 94 -5.45 6.39 -0.27
N ALA A 95 -5.95 5.37 0.43
CA ALA A 95 -5.65 3.96 0.18
C ALA A 95 -4.14 3.65 0.06
N PRO A 96 -3.32 4.09 1.03
CA PRO A 96 -1.88 3.93 0.91
C PRO A 96 -1.46 2.47 1.10
N LEU A 97 -0.53 2.06 0.24
CA LEU A 97 0.17 0.78 0.29
C LEU A 97 1.62 1.04 0.68
N THR A 98 2.17 0.16 1.50
CA THR A 98 3.56 0.22 1.94
C THR A 98 4.25 -1.10 1.68
N SER A 99 5.44 -1.07 1.13
CA SER A 99 6.20 -2.25 0.74
C SER A 99 7.70 -2.04 0.97
N MET A 100 8.46 -3.10 0.84
CA MET A 100 9.92 -3.08 0.87
C MET A 100 10.47 -3.49 -0.49
N PHE A 101 11.46 -2.72 -0.97
CA PHE A 101 12.28 -3.04 -2.12
C PHE A 101 13.74 -2.69 -1.79
N LEU A 102 14.59 -3.69 -1.63
CA LEU A 102 16.00 -3.48 -1.39
C LEU A 102 16.79 -3.55 -2.70
N PHE A 103 16.65 -4.64 -3.44
CA PHE A 103 17.16 -4.82 -4.79
C PHE A 103 16.41 -5.95 -5.53
N GLY A 104 16.49 -5.93 -6.84
CA GLY A 104 15.89 -6.93 -7.73
C GLY A 104 16.60 -6.96 -9.08
N GLU A 105 16.03 -7.65 -10.07
CA GLU A 105 16.62 -7.88 -11.40
C GLU A 105 17.11 -6.59 -12.08
N ASN A 106 16.39 -5.48 -11.91
CA ASN A 106 16.68 -4.19 -12.53
C ASN A 106 17.66 -3.31 -11.72
N THR A 107 18.17 -3.80 -10.58
CA THR A 107 19.04 -3.01 -9.71
C THR A 107 20.47 -3.08 -10.22
N LYS A 108 21.05 -1.92 -10.60
CA LYS A 108 22.40 -1.82 -11.13
C LYS A 108 23.49 -2.02 -10.07
N ASN A 109 23.27 -1.49 -8.88
CA ASN A 109 24.20 -1.58 -7.74
C ASN A 109 23.58 -2.50 -6.69
N ARG A 110 24.06 -3.72 -6.62
CA ARG A 110 23.64 -4.70 -5.63
C ARG A 110 24.39 -4.51 -4.33
N PHE A 111 23.73 -4.85 -3.25
CA PHE A 111 24.35 -5.07 -1.96
C PHE A 111 25.27 -6.30 -2.02
N ASP A 112 26.23 -6.40 -1.11
CA ASP A 112 27.03 -7.61 -0.92
C ASP A 112 26.14 -8.67 -0.21
N ASP A 113 25.31 -9.33 -1.01
CA ASP A 113 24.32 -10.30 -0.61
C ASP A 113 24.30 -11.47 -1.60
N HIS A 114 24.17 -12.70 -1.10
CA HIS A 114 24.12 -13.89 -1.95
C HIS A 114 22.78 -14.08 -2.65
N ARG A 115 21.72 -13.45 -2.12
CA ARG A 115 20.36 -13.51 -2.68
C ARG A 115 20.30 -12.71 -3.98
N PRO A 116 19.67 -13.23 -5.05
CA PRO A 116 19.50 -12.47 -6.30
C PRO A 116 18.57 -11.27 -6.14
N GLU A 117 17.51 -11.40 -5.34
CA GLU A 117 16.48 -10.39 -5.13
C GLU A 117 16.01 -10.36 -3.68
N VAL A 118 15.67 -9.16 -3.19
CA VAL A 118 15.13 -8.92 -1.85
C VAL A 118 14.06 -7.83 -1.94
N HIS A 119 12.80 -8.21 -2.04
CA HIS A 119 11.67 -7.29 -2.10
C HIS A 119 10.32 -7.94 -1.81
N ASP A 120 9.37 -7.16 -1.28
CA ASP A 120 7.97 -7.53 -1.07
C ASP A 120 7.08 -7.24 -2.29
N SER A 121 7.55 -6.35 -3.15
CA SER A 121 6.91 -5.99 -4.41
C SER A 121 7.99 -5.58 -5.41
N ASP A 122 7.80 -5.94 -6.67
CA ASP A 122 8.72 -5.61 -7.76
C ASP A 122 8.26 -4.40 -8.58
N GLY A 123 6.99 -4.00 -8.48
CA GLY A 123 6.49 -2.86 -9.25
C GLY A 123 5.13 -2.31 -8.84
N LEU A 124 4.89 -1.09 -9.28
CA LEU A 124 3.59 -0.43 -9.26
C LEU A 124 2.88 -0.65 -10.58
N LEU A 125 1.67 -1.20 -10.53
CA LEU A 125 0.77 -1.29 -11.67
C LEU A 125 -0.36 -0.26 -11.50
N ILE A 126 -0.70 0.46 -12.56
CA ILE A 126 -1.81 1.41 -12.60
C ILE A 126 -2.71 1.06 -13.78
N HIS A 127 -4.02 1.03 -13.54
CA HIS A 127 -5.06 1.02 -14.57
C HIS A 127 -5.76 2.39 -14.51
N ASN A 128 -5.47 3.24 -15.48
CA ASN A 128 -5.94 4.62 -15.47
C ASN A 128 -7.39 4.76 -15.95
N GLY A 129 -7.94 5.96 -15.80
CA GLY A 129 -9.30 6.29 -16.23
C GLY A 129 -9.54 6.13 -17.75
N ASN A 130 -8.48 6.22 -18.57
CA ASN A 130 -8.52 6.08 -20.02
C ASN A 130 -8.36 4.62 -20.51
N ASP A 131 -8.40 3.63 -19.62
CA ASP A 131 -8.22 2.21 -19.93
C ASP A 131 -6.79 1.79 -20.32
N GLU A 132 -5.80 2.58 -19.96
CA GLU A 132 -4.40 2.26 -20.19
C GLU A 132 -3.80 1.59 -18.94
N TRP A 133 -2.89 0.63 -19.20
CA TRP A 133 -2.12 -0.04 -18.16
C TRP A 133 -0.69 0.48 -18.15
N LEU A 134 -0.24 0.91 -16.98
CA LEU A 134 1.12 1.42 -16.77
C LEU A 134 1.82 0.56 -15.74
N TRP A 135 3.00 0.07 -16.09
CA TRP A 135 3.90 -0.66 -15.19
C TRP A 135 5.12 0.19 -14.85
N ARG A 136 5.36 0.37 -13.58
CA ARG A 136 6.51 1.09 -13.05
C ARG A 136 7.32 0.17 -12.14
N PRO A 137 8.46 -0.40 -12.61
CA PRO A 137 9.38 -1.16 -11.75
C PRO A 137 9.83 -0.31 -10.57
N LEU A 138 9.93 -0.93 -9.38
CA LEU A 138 10.46 -0.29 -8.20
C LEU A 138 11.98 -0.19 -8.27
N ASP A 139 12.53 0.74 -7.51
CA ASP A 139 13.96 0.96 -7.42
C ASP A 139 14.31 1.47 -6.02
N ASN A 140 15.46 1.05 -5.51
CA ASN A 140 16.05 1.59 -4.29
C ASN A 140 17.13 2.60 -4.69
N SER A 141 16.69 3.79 -5.01
CA SER A 141 17.55 4.87 -5.48
C SER A 141 18.40 5.45 -4.35
N LYS A 142 19.51 6.11 -4.70
CA LYS A 142 20.37 6.78 -3.73
C LYS A 142 19.69 7.96 -3.01
N TYR A 143 18.69 8.56 -3.64
CA TYR A 143 17.97 9.71 -3.13
C TYR A 143 16.47 9.42 -3.08
N LEU A 144 15.77 10.11 -2.18
CA LEU A 144 14.31 10.10 -2.16
C LEU A 144 13.76 10.45 -3.55
N ARG A 145 12.90 9.59 -4.08
CA ARG A 145 12.26 9.79 -5.37
C ARG A 145 10.74 9.74 -5.20
N ILE A 146 10.07 10.69 -5.82
CA ILE A 146 8.62 10.77 -5.87
C ILE A 146 8.23 10.79 -7.35
N SER A 147 7.42 9.83 -7.78
CA SER A 147 6.85 9.75 -9.11
C SER A 147 5.35 9.94 -9.01
N SER A 148 4.80 10.87 -9.79
CA SER A 148 3.37 11.20 -9.81
C SER A 148 2.77 10.88 -11.16
N PHE A 149 1.65 10.17 -11.17
CA PHE A 149 0.91 9.76 -12.35
C PHE A 149 -0.48 10.38 -12.27
N GLU A 150 -0.65 11.52 -12.95
CA GLU A 150 -1.92 12.24 -13.01
C GLU A 150 -2.99 11.41 -13.71
N ASP A 151 -4.20 11.45 -13.16
CA ASP A 151 -5.33 10.69 -13.69
C ASP A 151 -6.66 11.34 -13.30
N ASN A 152 -7.72 10.89 -13.95
CA ASN A 152 -9.09 11.24 -13.64
C ASN A 152 -9.92 9.96 -13.54
N ASN A 153 -10.39 9.66 -12.34
CA ASN A 153 -11.11 8.42 -12.04
C ASN A 153 -10.29 7.16 -12.35
N PRO A 154 -9.21 6.90 -11.61
CA PRO A 154 -8.42 5.71 -11.77
C PRO A 154 -9.28 4.46 -11.61
N LYS A 155 -9.06 3.45 -12.43
CA LYS A 155 -9.72 2.15 -12.31
C LYS A 155 -9.05 1.24 -11.29
N GLY A 156 -7.79 1.52 -10.97
CA GLY A 156 -7.07 0.88 -9.90
C GLY A 156 -5.58 1.10 -9.94
N PHE A 157 -4.94 0.78 -8.82
CA PHE A 157 -3.47 0.74 -8.71
C PHE A 157 -3.06 -0.28 -7.65
N GLY A 158 -1.84 -0.76 -7.73
CA GLY A 158 -1.36 -1.71 -6.75
C GLY A 158 0.13 -1.95 -6.80
N LEU A 159 0.66 -2.43 -5.69
CA LEU A 159 2.02 -2.93 -5.59
C LEU A 159 1.98 -4.45 -5.78
N LEU A 160 2.73 -4.93 -6.78
CA LEU A 160 2.68 -6.32 -7.20
C LEU A 160 4.01 -7.01 -6.91
N GLN A 161 3.90 -8.23 -6.38
CA GLN A 161 4.98 -9.21 -6.36
C GLN A 161 4.69 -10.19 -7.48
N ARG A 162 5.40 -10.08 -8.59
CA ARG A 162 5.16 -10.87 -9.81
C ARG A 162 6.05 -12.09 -9.89
N ASP A 163 7.26 -11.98 -9.35
CA ASP A 163 8.17 -13.12 -9.29
C ASP A 163 7.79 -14.04 -8.13
N ASP A 164 7.36 -15.25 -8.46
CA ASP A 164 7.01 -16.30 -7.51
C ASP A 164 8.00 -17.48 -7.54
N ASN A 165 9.13 -17.31 -8.23
CA ASN A 165 10.16 -18.32 -8.30
C ASN A 165 11.12 -18.23 -7.11
N ARG A 166 11.11 -19.24 -6.26
CA ARG A 166 11.96 -19.32 -5.07
C ARG A 166 13.45 -19.23 -5.38
N GLU A 167 13.88 -19.73 -6.54
CA GLU A 167 15.29 -19.71 -6.94
C GLU A 167 15.81 -18.30 -7.23
N HIS A 168 14.90 -17.34 -7.48
CA HIS A 168 15.27 -15.95 -7.69
C HIS A 168 15.52 -15.19 -6.38
N TYR A 169 15.05 -15.71 -5.25
CA TYR A 169 15.26 -15.08 -3.94
C TYR A 169 16.33 -15.76 -3.09
N LEU A 170 16.42 -17.10 -3.15
CA LEU A 170 17.32 -17.92 -2.31
C LEU A 170 17.21 -17.62 -0.80
N ASP A 171 16.02 -17.18 -0.38
CA ASP A 171 15.71 -16.88 1.01
C ASP A 171 14.76 -17.92 1.57
N PHE A 172 15.21 -18.66 2.58
CA PHE A 172 14.45 -19.75 3.19
C PHE A 172 13.74 -19.34 4.49
N GLU A 173 13.87 -18.09 4.89
CA GLU A 173 13.24 -17.54 6.10
C GLU A 173 12.15 -16.53 5.77
N ALA A 174 12.42 -15.60 4.86
CA ALA A 174 11.50 -14.52 4.50
C ALA A 174 10.40 -14.95 3.49
N TYR A 175 10.67 -15.97 2.66
CA TYR A 175 9.72 -16.50 1.66
C TYR A 175 9.11 -15.41 0.78
N TYR A 176 9.96 -14.58 0.16
CA TYR A 176 9.53 -13.46 -0.67
C TYR A 176 8.62 -13.90 -1.84
N GLU A 177 8.87 -15.07 -2.41
CA GLU A 177 8.07 -15.67 -3.48
C GLU A 177 6.62 -15.98 -3.08
N GLN A 178 6.31 -16.02 -1.77
CA GLN A 178 4.97 -16.29 -1.25
C GLN A 178 4.25 -15.04 -0.73
N ARG A 179 4.87 -13.85 -0.91
CA ARG A 179 4.27 -12.59 -0.46
C ARG A 179 3.22 -12.11 -1.45
N PRO A 180 2.09 -11.52 -0.98
CA PRO A 180 0.98 -11.15 -1.83
C PRO A 180 1.23 -9.86 -2.60
N SER A 181 0.62 -9.75 -3.77
CA SER A 181 0.30 -8.46 -4.38
C SER A 181 -0.92 -7.84 -3.70
N VAL A 182 -1.01 -6.51 -3.69
CA VAL A 182 -2.21 -5.80 -3.26
C VAL A 182 -2.67 -4.85 -4.37
N TRP A 183 -3.95 -4.92 -4.68
CA TRP A 183 -4.62 -4.09 -5.65
C TRP A 183 -5.69 -3.24 -4.97
N VAL A 184 -5.66 -1.95 -5.19
CA VAL A 184 -6.71 -0.99 -4.79
C VAL A 184 -7.64 -0.78 -5.98
N GLN A 185 -8.92 -1.03 -5.77
CA GLN A 185 -9.96 -0.76 -6.74
C GLN A 185 -10.89 0.30 -6.19
N PRO A 186 -10.86 1.53 -6.72
CA PRO A 186 -11.78 2.60 -6.34
C PRO A 186 -13.25 2.19 -6.48
N GLN A 187 -14.05 2.55 -5.50
CA GLN A 187 -15.50 2.43 -5.57
C GLN A 187 -16.10 3.82 -5.81
N GLY A 188 -16.89 3.93 -6.87
CA GLY A 188 -17.45 5.22 -7.29
C GLY A 188 -16.44 6.13 -7.99
N ASN A 189 -16.70 7.43 -7.95
CA ASN A 189 -15.90 8.44 -8.64
C ASN A 189 -14.87 9.05 -7.67
N TRP A 190 -13.58 8.88 -7.99
CA TRP A 190 -12.48 9.46 -7.22
C TRP A 190 -11.99 10.81 -7.77
N GLY A 191 -12.56 11.25 -8.91
CA GLY A 191 -12.26 12.55 -9.50
C GLY A 191 -10.84 12.65 -10.06
N LYS A 192 -10.37 13.89 -10.17
CA LYS A 192 -9.01 14.21 -10.57
C LYS A 192 -8.02 14.06 -9.42
N GLY A 193 -6.82 13.67 -9.73
CA GLY A 193 -5.73 13.52 -8.77
C GLY A 193 -4.54 12.80 -9.39
N MET A 194 -3.78 12.11 -8.56
CA MET A 194 -2.62 11.35 -9.03
C MET A 194 -2.37 10.10 -8.17
N VAL A 195 -1.90 9.03 -8.79
CA VAL A 195 -1.21 7.96 -8.08
C VAL A 195 0.21 8.41 -7.83
N GLN A 196 0.63 8.46 -6.58
CA GLN A 196 1.99 8.86 -6.21
C GLN A 196 2.75 7.66 -5.66
N LEU A 197 3.96 7.44 -6.20
CA LEU A 197 4.93 6.46 -5.73
C LEU A 197 6.08 7.18 -5.04
N VAL A 198 6.35 6.81 -3.81
CA VAL A 198 7.47 7.31 -3.00
C VAL A 198 8.46 6.17 -2.80
N GLU A 199 9.70 6.36 -3.22
CA GLU A 199 10.81 5.43 -3.09
C GLU A 199 11.87 6.06 -2.18
N ILE A 200 12.00 5.53 -0.97
CA ILE A 200 12.88 6.05 0.09
C ILE A 200 14.18 5.22 0.06
N PRO A 201 15.37 5.84 0.04
CA PRO A 201 16.63 5.09 0.13
C PRO A 201 16.68 4.19 1.37
N SER A 202 17.02 2.92 1.18
CA SER A 202 17.21 1.98 2.29
C SER A 202 18.46 1.15 2.10
N ILE A 203 19.14 0.84 3.20
CA ILE A 203 20.30 -0.06 3.24
C ILE A 203 19.95 -1.39 3.89
N GLN A 204 18.70 -1.57 4.34
CA GLN A 204 18.25 -2.74 5.07
C GLN A 204 16.82 -3.12 4.65
N GLU A 205 16.55 -4.42 4.61
CA GLU A 205 15.24 -4.99 4.26
C GLU A 205 14.18 -4.87 5.36
N ILE A 206 14.57 -4.50 6.57
CA ILE A 206 13.65 -4.39 7.72
C ILE A 206 12.72 -3.18 7.66
N HIS A 207 12.97 -2.25 6.75
CA HIS A 207 12.20 -1.02 6.59
C HIS A 207 11.36 -1.04 5.32
N ASP A 208 10.07 -0.80 5.46
CA ASP A 208 9.21 -0.48 4.33
C ASP A 208 9.66 0.86 3.74
N ASN A 209 10.28 0.82 2.57
CA ASN A 209 10.84 1.98 1.90
C ASN A 209 10.08 2.41 0.63
N ILE A 210 8.98 1.75 0.35
CA ILE A 210 8.10 2.03 -0.78
C ILE A 210 6.72 2.41 -0.25
N VAL A 211 6.16 3.51 -0.75
CA VAL A 211 4.77 3.90 -0.46
C VAL A 211 4.08 4.30 -1.75
N ALA A 212 2.87 3.78 -1.99
CA ALA A 212 2.03 4.18 -3.10
C ALA A 212 0.63 4.56 -2.58
N TYR A 213 0.06 5.66 -3.09
CA TYR A 213 -1.27 6.13 -2.68
C TYR A 213 -1.90 7.04 -3.74
N TRP A 214 -3.20 7.24 -3.62
CA TRP A 214 -3.92 8.25 -4.39
C TRP A 214 -3.89 9.60 -3.67
N VAL A 215 -3.55 10.66 -4.39
CA VAL A 215 -3.64 12.05 -3.93
C VAL A 215 -4.76 12.73 -4.70
N PRO A 216 -5.90 13.06 -4.08
CA PRO A 216 -6.94 13.82 -4.75
C PRO A 216 -6.46 15.26 -5.07
N GLU A 217 -6.93 15.84 -6.18
CA GLU A 217 -6.63 17.24 -6.53
C GLU A 217 -7.37 18.22 -5.62
N GLU A 218 -8.55 17.83 -5.14
CA GLU A 218 -9.34 18.67 -4.22
C GLU A 218 -8.68 18.75 -2.84
N GLU A 219 -8.51 19.98 -2.35
CA GLU A 219 -8.02 20.22 -0.97
C GLU A 219 -9.06 19.76 0.05
N ILE A 220 -8.64 19.07 1.09
CA ILE A 220 -9.47 18.56 2.20
C ILE A 220 -9.14 19.33 3.50
#